data_1a6bbdbb6e5a782c806ab63a1ae8e6e6
#
_entry.id   1a6bbdbb6e5a782c806ab63a1ae8e6e6
#
_cell.length_a   1.000
_cell.length_b   1.000
_cell.length_c   1.000
_cell.angle_alpha   90.00
_cell.angle_beta   90.00
_cell.angle_gamma   90.00
#
_symmetry.space_group_name_H-M   'P 1'
#
loop_
_entity.id
_entity.type
_entity.pdbx_description
1 polymer ?
#
loop_
_entity_poly.entity_id
_entity_poly.type
_entity_poly.pdbx_seq_one_letter_code
_entity_poly.pdbx_strand_id
1 'polypeptide(L)'
;MYSDLGRPPLNPAALRRSLVCPGSFWRDLTVVSVTGSTNADLAAAARAGAPEGSVLVAEAQESGRGREGREWVSPPRAGLTFSVLLRPTGVPVARWGWLSLLAGVALTRAVGRLGAVDAWLKWPNDLLLGPDRRKGAGLLAEVANGGVVVGIGLNVTTLAEELPRPDATSLRLEGAACTDRGPLLQAVLRELEHDYTAWRAAEGDPEVSGLRRVYAESCDTIGRSVRVQLPGDAVLAGEAVGVDADGRLVVRPDGGGADVAVAAGDVVHVRPGPTPS
;
A
#
# COMPACT_ATOMS: atom_id res chain seq x y z
N MET A 1 30.17 -8.91 8.62
CA MET A 1 29.43 -8.63 9.85
C MET A 1 28.93 -7.20 9.72
N TYR A 2 27.71 -7.01 9.18
CA TYR A 2 27.14 -5.66 9.03
C TYR A 2 26.83 -5.14 10.41
N SER A 3 27.39 -4.00 10.77
CA SER A 3 27.10 -3.33 12.03
C SER A 3 25.67 -2.81 12.01
N ASP A 4 24.80 -3.46 12.76
CA ASP A 4 23.34 -3.28 12.85
C ASP A 4 22.92 -1.91 13.46
N LEU A 5 23.86 -1.00 13.68
CA LEU A 5 23.67 0.31 14.31
C LEU A 5 22.85 1.28 13.46
N GLY A 6 22.83 1.08 12.13
CA GLY A 6 22.05 1.92 11.20
C GLY A 6 20.60 1.47 11.02
N ARG A 7 20.23 0.28 11.54
CA ARG A 7 18.90 -0.32 11.39
C ARG A 7 18.44 -0.95 12.71
N PRO A 8 18.12 -0.15 13.74
CA PRO A 8 17.72 -0.67 15.04
C PRO A 8 16.43 -1.49 14.92
N PRO A 9 16.25 -2.53 15.76
CA PRO A 9 14.99 -3.26 15.80
C PRO A 9 13.85 -2.36 16.27
N LEU A 10 12.64 -2.67 15.83
CA LEU A 10 11.44 -2.05 16.37
C LEU A 10 11.28 -2.39 17.85
N ASN A 11 10.69 -1.47 18.61
CA ASN A 11 10.37 -1.69 20.02
C ASN A 11 8.90 -2.12 20.18
N PRO A 12 8.60 -3.43 20.33
CA PRO A 12 7.21 -3.92 20.40
C PRO A 12 6.44 -3.35 21.59
N ALA A 13 7.11 -3.17 22.74
CA ALA A 13 6.47 -2.63 23.93
C ALA A 13 6.07 -1.17 23.75
N ALA A 14 6.91 -0.35 23.13
CA ALA A 14 6.58 1.04 22.81
C ALA A 14 5.44 1.14 21.81
N LEU A 15 5.45 0.32 20.75
CA LEU A 15 4.39 0.28 19.74
C LEU A 15 3.06 -0.13 20.36
N ARG A 16 3.03 -1.18 21.16
CA ARG A 16 1.80 -1.62 21.86
C ARG A 16 1.25 -0.54 22.77
N ARG A 17 2.08 0.10 23.58
CA ARG A 17 1.62 1.20 24.47
C ARG A 17 1.03 2.37 23.71
N SER A 18 1.50 2.63 22.49
CA SER A 18 1.05 3.77 21.67
C SER A 18 -0.22 3.48 20.86
N LEU A 19 -0.47 2.21 20.50
CA LEU A 19 -1.49 1.82 19.53
C LEU A 19 -2.56 0.90 20.11
N VAL A 20 -2.19 0.04 21.05
CA VAL A 20 -3.09 -0.99 21.61
C VAL A 20 -3.49 -0.59 23.04
N CYS A 21 -4.52 0.25 23.13
CA CYS A 21 -5.08 0.71 24.40
C CYS A 21 -6.55 0.23 24.53
N PRO A 22 -7.11 0.18 25.73
CA PRO A 22 -8.54 -0.09 25.90
C PRO A 22 -9.39 0.87 25.05
N GLY A 23 -10.23 0.33 24.19
CA GLY A 23 -11.09 1.13 23.29
C GLY A 23 -10.45 1.54 21.96
N SER A 24 -9.14 1.33 21.74
CA SER A 24 -8.52 1.60 20.44
C SER A 24 -9.01 0.63 19.37
N PHE A 25 -8.88 1.02 18.10
CA PHE A 25 -9.19 0.17 16.96
C PHE A 25 -8.21 -1.02 16.86
N TRP A 26 -6.92 -0.76 17.06
CA TRP A 26 -5.88 -1.80 17.03
C TRP A 26 -5.96 -2.67 18.29
N ARG A 27 -6.21 -3.97 18.11
CA ARG A 27 -6.46 -4.92 19.22
C ARG A 27 -5.24 -5.73 19.61
N ASP A 28 -4.38 -6.02 18.66
CA ASP A 28 -3.11 -6.71 18.87
C ASP A 28 -2.05 -6.19 17.90
N LEU A 29 -0.82 -6.13 18.39
CA LEU A 29 0.35 -5.79 17.58
C LEU A 29 1.49 -6.72 17.95
N THR A 30 1.87 -7.55 17.01
CA THR A 30 2.99 -8.48 17.13
C THR A 30 4.13 -8.08 16.21
N VAL A 31 5.35 -8.08 16.75
CA VAL A 31 6.58 -7.89 15.95
C VAL A 31 7.38 -9.18 16.01
N VAL A 32 7.67 -9.75 14.86
CA VAL A 32 8.50 -10.97 14.72
C VAL A 32 9.83 -10.63 14.06
N SER A 33 10.88 -11.34 14.45
CA SER A 33 12.21 -11.14 13.86
C SER A 33 12.27 -11.61 12.41
N VAL A 34 11.65 -12.75 12.10
CA VAL A 34 11.61 -13.34 10.76
C VAL A 34 10.29 -14.07 10.57
N THR A 35 9.74 -13.98 9.38
CA THR A 35 8.62 -14.82 8.92
C THR A 35 8.72 -15.08 7.42
N GLY A 36 7.97 -16.05 6.93
CA GLY A 36 7.80 -16.25 5.49
C GLY A 36 7.09 -15.06 4.85
N SER A 37 5.90 -14.72 5.35
CA SER A 37 5.09 -13.59 4.86
C SER A 37 4.10 -13.12 5.91
N THR A 38 4.12 -11.84 6.26
CA THR A 38 3.18 -11.24 7.21
C THR A 38 1.72 -11.40 6.75
N ASN A 39 1.44 -11.32 5.45
CA ASN A 39 0.11 -11.57 4.90
C ASN A 39 -0.32 -13.01 5.12
N ALA A 40 0.54 -13.98 4.81
CA ALA A 40 0.20 -15.39 4.95
C ALA A 40 -0.07 -15.77 6.42
N ASP A 41 0.77 -15.29 7.33
CA ASP A 41 0.62 -15.56 8.76
C ASP A 41 -0.62 -14.90 9.34
N LEU A 42 -0.87 -13.64 8.99
CA LEU A 42 -2.05 -12.93 9.47
C LEU A 42 -3.35 -13.50 8.85
N ALA A 43 -3.31 -13.99 7.61
CA ALA A 43 -4.43 -14.72 7.01
C ALA A 43 -4.68 -16.05 7.72
N ALA A 44 -3.63 -16.75 8.14
CA ALA A 44 -3.77 -17.96 8.97
C ALA A 44 -4.35 -17.62 10.36
N ALA A 45 -3.88 -16.56 11.00
CA ALA A 45 -4.43 -16.05 12.25
C ALA A 45 -5.90 -15.64 12.12
N ALA A 46 -6.29 -15.00 11.01
CA ALA A 46 -7.67 -14.63 10.72
C ALA A 46 -8.60 -15.86 10.64
N ARG A 47 -8.13 -16.95 10.02
CA ARG A 47 -8.85 -18.26 10.01
C ARG A 47 -8.94 -18.89 11.40
N ALA A 48 -7.94 -18.67 12.24
CA ALA A 48 -7.92 -19.13 13.64
C ALA A 48 -8.71 -18.19 14.60
N GLY A 49 -9.38 -17.16 14.08
CA GLY A 49 -10.24 -16.30 14.88
C GLY A 49 -9.60 -15.00 15.38
N ALA A 50 -8.45 -14.59 14.83
CA ALA A 50 -7.87 -13.29 15.17
C ALA A 50 -8.87 -12.15 14.96
N PRO A 51 -8.95 -11.18 15.90
CA PRO A 51 -9.90 -10.07 15.79
C PRO A 51 -9.50 -9.07 14.70
N GLU A 52 -10.49 -8.27 14.25
CA GLU A 52 -10.22 -7.05 13.49
C GLU A 52 -9.26 -6.14 14.26
N GLY A 53 -8.39 -5.44 13.55
CA GLY A 53 -7.38 -4.59 14.18
C GLY A 53 -6.15 -5.36 14.67
N SER A 54 -5.97 -6.64 14.29
CA SER A 54 -4.71 -7.35 14.48
C SER A 54 -3.65 -6.85 13.50
N VAL A 55 -2.43 -6.61 14.00
CA VAL A 55 -1.27 -6.12 13.24
C VAL A 55 -0.10 -7.08 13.42
N LEU A 56 0.49 -7.54 12.32
CA LEU A 56 1.71 -8.32 12.31
C LEU A 56 2.82 -7.57 11.57
N VAL A 57 3.93 -7.32 12.25
CA VAL A 57 5.12 -6.65 11.70
C VAL A 57 6.27 -7.64 11.66
N ALA A 58 7.05 -7.65 10.58
CA ALA A 58 8.26 -8.46 10.48
C ALA A 58 9.50 -7.59 10.29
N GLU A 59 10.58 -7.95 10.99
CA GLU A 59 11.90 -7.36 10.77
C GLU A 59 12.54 -7.86 9.47
N ALA A 60 12.18 -9.09 9.05
CA ALA A 60 12.56 -9.69 7.77
C ALA A 60 11.49 -10.66 7.28
N GLN A 61 11.35 -10.79 5.96
CA GLN A 61 10.55 -11.84 5.30
C GLN A 61 11.45 -12.69 4.41
N GLU A 62 11.22 -14.02 4.43
CA GLU A 62 11.96 -14.99 3.61
C GLU A 62 11.25 -15.28 2.27
N SER A 63 9.94 -15.09 2.22
CA SER A 63 9.10 -15.31 1.04
C SER A 63 8.00 -14.26 0.92
N GLY A 64 8.41 -12.99 1.02
CA GLY A 64 7.50 -11.84 0.88
C GLY A 64 6.78 -11.87 -0.47
N ARG A 65 5.49 -11.51 -0.47
CA ARG A 65 4.64 -11.63 -1.65
C ARG A 65 4.21 -10.26 -2.17
N GLY A 66 4.25 -10.12 -3.49
CA GLY A 66 3.58 -9.08 -4.24
C GLY A 66 2.39 -9.64 -5.03
N ARG A 67 1.75 -8.81 -5.84
CA ARG A 67 0.68 -9.24 -6.76
C ARG A 67 1.23 -10.15 -7.86
N GLU A 68 0.35 -11.03 -8.38
CA GLU A 68 0.65 -11.90 -9.54
C GLU A 68 1.87 -12.79 -9.33
N GLY A 69 2.07 -13.27 -8.08
CA GLY A 69 3.19 -14.16 -7.76
C GLY A 69 4.56 -13.49 -7.70
N ARG A 70 4.63 -12.17 -7.84
CA ARG A 70 5.90 -11.43 -7.66
C ARG A 70 6.36 -11.50 -6.21
N GLU A 71 7.66 -11.48 -6.02
CA GLU A 71 8.27 -11.43 -4.69
C GLU A 71 8.41 -10.00 -4.19
N TRP A 72 8.27 -9.82 -2.87
CA TRP A 72 8.67 -8.63 -2.16
C TRP A 72 9.93 -8.92 -1.35
N VAL A 73 11.05 -8.34 -1.78
CA VAL A 73 12.36 -8.52 -1.14
C VAL A 73 12.78 -7.24 -0.45
N SER A 74 13.20 -7.36 0.80
CA SER A 74 13.80 -6.25 1.56
C SER A 74 14.87 -6.83 2.51
N PRO A 75 16.06 -6.24 2.60
CA PRO A 75 17.03 -6.67 3.60
C PRO A 75 16.46 -6.54 5.01
N PRO A 76 16.92 -7.38 5.96
CA PRO A 76 16.44 -7.30 7.34
C PRO A 76 16.51 -5.88 7.90
N ARG A 77 15.41 -5.41 8.48
CA ARG A 77 15.27 -4.07 9.10
C ARG A 77 15.46 -2.87 8.17
N ALA A 78 15.67 -3.08 6.86
CA ALA A 78 15.79 -1.99 5.89
C ALA A 78 14.44 -1.39 5.51
N GLY A 79 13.41 -2.20 5.53
CA GLY A 79 12.03 -1.82 5.24
C GLY A 79 11.14 -1.81 6.47
N LEU A 80 9.96 -1.28 6.29
CA LEU A 80 8.82 -1.44 7.17
C LEU A 80 7.83 -2.39 6.48
N THR A 81 7.77 -3.65 6.96
CA THR A 81 6.94 -4.70 6.40
C THR A 81 5.95 -5.18 7.45
N PHE A 82 4.67 -5.00 7.16
CA PHE A 82 3.61 -5.37 8.08
C PHE A 82 2.30 -5.65 7.36
N SER A 83 1.40 -6.33 8.05
CA SER A 83 0.04 -6.60 7.59
C SER A 83 -0.98 -6.26 8.67
N VAL A 84 -2.17 -5.85 8.26
CA VAL A 84 -3.30 -5.56 9.15
C VAL A 84 -4.52 -6.38 8.73
N LEU A 85 -5.31 -6.82 9.70
CA LEU A 85 -6.58 -7.51 9.47
C LEU A 85 -7.75 -6.54 9.64
N LEU A 86 -8.51 -6.35 8.57
CA LEU A 86 -9.72 -5.54 8.52
C LEU A 86 -10.94 -6.43 8.28
N ARG A 87 -12.06 -6.13 8.94
CA ARG A 87 -13.33 -6.82 8.76
C ARG A 87 -14.43 -5.81 8.44
N PRO A 88 -14.61 -5.42 7.18
CA PRO A 88 -15.53 -4.35 6.78
C PRO A 88 -17.00 -4.83 6.86
N THR A 89 -17.45 -5.11 8.07
CA THR A 89 -18.84 -5.52 8.35
C THR A 89 -19.80 -4.43 7.90
N GLY A 90 -20.83 -4.82 7.17
CA GLY A 90 -21.83 -3.88 6.62
C GLY A 90 -21.43 -3.29 5.27
N VAL A 91 -20.22 -3.52 4.78
CA VAL A 91 -19.75 -3.03 3.49
C VAL A 91 -19.89 -4.12 2.41
N PRO A 92 -20.52 -3.84 1.26
CA PRO A 92 -20.60 -4.76 0.13
C PRO A 92 -19.21 -5.23 -0.33
N VAL A 93 -19.06 -6.53 -0.60
CA VAL A 93 -17.77 -7.14 -1.03
C VAL A 93 -17.23 -6.49 -2.30
N ALA A 94 -18.08 -6.04 -3.22
CA ALA A 94 -17.67 -5.32 -4.42
C ALA A 94 -16.82 -4.08 -4.10
N ARG A 95 -17.06 -3.42 -2.97
CA ARG A 95 -16.31 -2.22 -2.54
C ARG A 95 -15.00 -2.52 -1.82
N TRP A 96 -14.69 -3.79 -1.52
CA TRP A 96 -13.46 -4.16 -0.79
C TRP A 96 -12.17 -3.86 -1.58
N GLY A 97 -12.28 -3.67 -2.90
CA GLY A 97 -11.17 -3.17 -3.71
C GLY A 97 -10.59 -1.84 -3.19
N TRP A 98 -11.42 -1.03 -2.53
CA TRP A 98 -11.00 0.23 -1.93
C TRP A 98 -10.04 0.07 -0.74
N LEU A 99 -9.97 -1.08 -0.08
CA LEU A 99 -9.10 -1.26 1.10
C LEU A 99 -7.62 -1.10 0.78
N SER A 100 -7.18 -1.59 -0.38
CA SER A 100 -5.78 -1.36 -0.83
C SER A 100 -5.52 0.10 -1.16
N LEU A 101 -6.48 0.78 -1.80
CA LEU A 101 -6.37 2.18 -2.20
C LEU A 101 -6.38 3.10 -0.97
N LEU A 102 -7.24 2.82 -0.01
CA LEU A 102 -7.32 3.50 1.28
C LEU A 102 -6.02 3.37 2.07
N ALA A 103 -5.46 2.15 2.14
CA ALA A 103 -4.17 1.93 2.78
C ALA A 103 -3.03 2.69 2.06
N GLY A 104 -3.12 2.83 0.74
CA GLY A 104 -2.23 3.67 -0.04
C GLY A 104 -2.33 5.15 0.35
N VAL A 105 -3.55 5.68 0.49
CA VAL A 105 -3.78 7.07 0.94
C VAL A 105 -3.18 7.30 2.33
N ALA A 106 -3.44 6.40 3.27
CA ALA A 106 -2.90 6.46 4.63
C ALA A 106 -1.36 6.47 4.62
N LEU A 107 -0.75 5.61 3.80
CA LEU A 107 0.70 5.53 3.64
C LEU A 107 1.27 6.82 3.03
N THR A 108 0.65 7.38 1.98
CA THR A 108 1.06 8.63 1.33
C THR A 108 1.06 9.79 2.32
N ARG A 109 0.00 9.94 3.11
CA ARG A 109 -0.11 10.99 4.14
C ARG A 109 0.95 10.84 5.23
N ALA A 110 1.15 9.62 5.75
CA ALA A 110 2.14 9.37 6.79
C ALA A 110 3.56 9.67 6.30
N VAL A 111 3.91 9.24 5.09
CA VAL A 111 5.22 9.48 4.47
C VAL A 111 5.41 10.97 4.18
N GLY A 112 4.44 11.65 3.58
CA GLY A 112 4.52 13.08 3.29
C GLY A 112 4.71 13.91 4.57
N ARG A 113 3.95 13.59 5.63
CA ARG A 113 4.01 14.33 6.90
C ARG A 113 5.30 14.13 7.67
N LEU A 114 5.78 12.88 7.80
CA LEU A 114 6.97 12.56 8.60
C LEU A 114 8.25 12.59 7.79
N GLY A 115 8.19 12.14 6.54
CA GLY A 115 9.34 12.07 5.67
C GLY A 115 9.66 13.38 4.96
N ALA A 116 8.70 14.29 4.85
CA ALA A 116 8.78 15.49 4.03
C ALA A 116 9.24 15.20 2.58
N VAL A 117 8.79 14.06 2.04
CA VAL A 117 9.09 13.59 0.69
C VAL A 117 7.81 13.59 -0.13
N ASP A 118 7.89 14.02 -1.37
CA ASP A 118 6.80 13.89 -2.33
C ASP A 118 6.42 12.43 -2.50
N ALA A 119 5.15 12.13 -2.23
CA ALA A 119 4.62 10.77 -2.27
C ALA A 119 3.33 10.72 -3.08
N TRP A 120 3.24 9.77 -4.00
CA TRP A 120 2.13 9.62 -4.93
C TRP A 120 1.71 8.16 -5.04
N LEU A 121 0.46 7.94 -5.37
CA LEU A 121 -0.05 6.60 -5.60
C LEU A 121 0.02 6.25 -7.10
N LYS A 122 0.39 5.03 -7.40
CA LYS A 122 0.19 4.42 -8.71
C LYS A 122 -0.80 3.28 -8.56
N TRP A 123 -1.93 3.41 -9.24
CA TRP A 123 -2.94 2.35 -9.24
C TRP A 123 -2.34 1.04 -9.78
N PRO A 124 -2.65 -0.12 -9.19
CA PRO A 124 -3.59 -0.28 -8.06
C PRO A 124 -2.93 -0.27 -6.68
N ASN A 125 -1.60 -0.36 -6.54
CA ASN A 125 -1.01 -0.80 -5.29
C ASN A 125 0.43 -0.34 -5.01
N ASP A 126 0.92 0.68 -5.71
CA ASP A 126 2.28 1.17 -5.51
C ASP A 126 2.29 2.59 -4.93
N LEU A 127 3.24 2.85 -4.03
CA LEU A 127 3.63 4.19 -3.61
C LEU A 127 4.88 4.60 -4.41
N LEU A 128 4.81 5.75 -5.02
CA LEU A 128 5.91 6.39 -5.72
C LEU A 128 6.47 7.53 -4.86
N LEU A 129 7.78 7.70 -4.85
CA LEU A 129 8.49 8.70 -4.05
C LEU A 129 9.36 9.58 -4.93
N GLY A 130 9.52 10.82 -4.49
CA GLY A 130 10.42 11.80 -5.08
C GLY A 130 10.01 12.32 -6.46
N PRO A 131 10.84 13.18 -7.06
CA PRO A 131 10.53 13.81 -8.35
C PRO A 131 10.47 12.81 -9.51
N ASP A 132 11.27 11.76 -9.45
CA ASP A 132 11.36 10.74 -10.49
C ASP A 132 10.23 9.69 -10.42
N ARG A 133 9.33 9.79 -9.43
CA ARG A 133 8.21 8.85 -9.25
C ARG A 133 8.68 7.40 -9.20
N ARG A 134 9.74 7.12 -8.43
CA ARG A 134 10.25 5.76 -8.26
C ARG A 134 9.49 5.01 -7.18
N LYS A 135 9.35 3.69 -7.34
CA LYS A 135 8.59 2.84 -6.41
C LYS A 135 9.26 2.75 -5.05
N GLY A 136 8.61 3.30 -4.01
CA GLY A 136 9.04 3.23 -2.62
C GLY A 136 8.31 2.19 -1.79
N ALA A 137 7.09 1.83 -2.18
CA ALA A 137 6.32 0.81 -1.47
C ALA A 137 5.41 0.00 -2.40
N GLY A 138 5.00 -1.17 -1.91
CA GLY A 138 3.96 -2.01 -2.50
C GLY A 138 2.93 -2.44 -1.46
N LEU A 139 1.68 -2.55 -1.88
CA LEU A 139 0.57 -3.01 -1.06
C LEU A 139 -0.03 -4.29 -1.64
N LEU A 140 -0.52 -5.17 -0.78
CA LEU A 140 -1.18 -6.42 -1.18
C LEU A 140 -2.38 -6.70 -0.27
N ALA A 141 -3.58 -6.64 -0.83
CA ALA A 141 -4.80 -7.01 -0.13
C ALA A 141 -5.25 -8.43 -0.51
N GLU A 142 -5.51 -9.27 0.48
CA GLU A 142 -5.94 -10.65 0.31
C GLU A 142 -7.16 -10.94 1.19
N VAL A 143 -8.21 -11.53 0.60
CA VAL A 143 -9.40 -11.92 1.36
C VAL A 143 -9.08 -13.10 2.27
N ALA A 144 -9.44 -13.01 3.54
CA ALA A 144 -9.21 -14.03 4.54
C ALA A 144 -10.36 -14.12 5.54
N ASN A 145 -11.10 -15.22 5.52
CA ASN A 145 -12.12 -15.59 6.51
C ASN A 145 -13.09 -14.42 6.87
N GLY A 146 -13.80 -13.89 5.87
CA GLY A 146 -14.75 -12.79 6.04
C GLY A 146 -14.14 -11.43 6.36
N GLY A 147 -12.85 -11.27 6.13
CA GLY A 147 -12.10 -10.02 6.23
C GLY A 147 -11.08 -9.89 5.11
N VAL A 148 -10.25 -8.86 5.21
CA VAL A 148 -9.15 -8.59 4.28
C VAL A 148 -7.88 -8.36 5.08
N VAL A 149 -6.83 -9.07 4.71
CA VAL A 149 -5.47 -8.79 5.17
C VAL A 149 -4.84 -7.82 4.18
N VAL A 150 -4.42 -6.66 4.65
CA VAL A 150 -3.72 -5.65 3.85
C VAL A 150 -2.28 -5.61 4.30
N GLY A 151 -1.39 -6.06 3.42
CA GLY A 151 0.06 -5.99 3.61
C GLY A 151 0.66 -4.75 2.99
N ILE A 152 1.64 -4.18 3.67
CA ILE A 152 2.39 -3.01 3.23
C ILE A 152 3.87 -3.30 3.38
N GLY A 153 4.61 -3.14 2.28
CA GLY A 153 6.07 -3.13 2.27
C GLY A 153 6.58 -1.75 1.84
N LEU A 154 7.22 -1.04 2.76
CA LEU A 154 7.81 0.29 2.50
C LEU A 154 9.34 0.19 2.59
N ASN A 155 10.04 0.62 1.56
CA ASN A 155 11.48 0.78 1.58
C ASN A 155 11.86 2.02 2.41
N VAL A 156 12.50 1.82 3.55
CA VAL A 156 12.83 2.91 4.48
C VAL A 156 14.30 3.30 4.36
N THR A 157 15.21 2.40 4.71
CA THR A 157 16.67 2.63 4.68
C THR A 157 17.39 1.75 3.66
N THR A 158 16.67 1.14 2.74
CA THR A 158 17.20 0.30 1.66
C THR A 158 18.16 1.13 0.80
N LEU A 159 19.35 0.62 0.55
CA LEU A 159 20.37 1.27 -0.29
C LEU A 159 20.11 0.97 -1.76
N ALA A 160 20.73 1.72 -2.65
CA ALA A 160 20.52 1.57 -4.09
C ALA A 160 20.90 0.18 -4.60
N GLU A 161 22.01 -0.37 -4.10
CA GLU A 161 22.51 -1.70 -4.42
C GLU A 161 21.68 -2.86 -3.81
N GLU A 162 20.83 -2.55 -2.84
CA GLU A 162 19.92 -3.53 -2.20
C GLU A 162 18.55 -3.58 -2.87
N LEU A 163 18.24 -2.63 -3.75
CA LEU A 163 16.96 -2.56 -4.44
C LEU A 163 16.94 -3.56 -5.61
N PRO A 164 15.81 -4.30 -5.79
CA PRO A 164 15.72 -5.32 -6.84
C PRO A 164 15.58 -4.76 -8.26
N ARG A 165 15.29 -3.45 -8.41
CA ARG A 165 14.96 -2.81 -9.67
C ARG A 165 15.45 -1.36 -9.70
N PRO A 166 15.88 -0.85 -10.87
CA PRO A 166 16.37 0.54 -10.99
C PRO A 166 15.26 1.60 -10.83
N ASP A 167 13.99 1.23 -11.03
CA ASP A 167 12.82 2.08 -10.85
C ASP A 167 12.26 2.03 -9.42
N ALA A 168 12.98 1.38 -8.49
CA ALA A 168 12.67 1.40 -7.06
C ALA A 168 13.51 2.47 -6.33
N THR A 169 13.03 2.87 -5.15
CA THR A 169 13.71 3.80 -4.26
C THR A 169 13.36 3.52 -2.80
N SER A 170 13.89 4.32 -1.87
CA SER A 170 13.58 4.27 -0.45
C SER A 170 13.46 5.69 0.13
N LEU A 171 12.85 5.82 1.31
CA LEU A 171 12.79 7.10 2.02
C LEU A 171 14.17 7.72 2.20
N ARG A 172 15.18 6.90 2.55
CA ARG A 172 16.56 7.34 2.70
C ARG A 172 17.13 7.90 1.40
N LEU A 173 16.93 7.23 0.27
CA LEU A 173 17.44 7.67 -1.03
C LEU A 173 16.77 8.94 -1.55
N GLU A 174 15.53 9.18 -1.12
CA GLU A 174 14.81 10.43 -1.42
C GLU A 174 15.07 11.53 -0.37
N GLY A 175 15.99 11.32 0.56
CA GLY A 175 16.40 12.33 1.54
C GLY A 175 15.35 12.61 2.61
N ALA A 176 14.51 11.63 2.94
CA ALA A 176 13.44 11.79 3.93
C ALA A 176 13.94 12.29 5.27
N ALA A 177 13.22 13.23 5.87
CA ALA A 177 13.50 13.79 7.19
C ALA A 177 13.36 12.75 8.32
N CYS A 178 12.51 11.73 8.13
CA CYS A 178 12.33 10.64 9.07
C CYS A 178 12.50 9.28 8.38
N THR A 179 13.41 8.48 8.90
CA THR A 179 13.61 7.07 8.52
C THR A 179 13.49 6.13 9.71
N ASP A 180 12.93 6.60 10.83
CA ASP A 180 12.60 5.74 11.96
C ASP A 180 11.31 4.98 11.69
N ARG A 181 11.42 3.65 11.67
CA ARG A 181 10.32 2.74 11.35
C ARG A 181 9.21 2.73 12.39
N GLY A 182 9.54 3.02 13.65
CA GLY A 182 8.57 3.05 14.75
C GLY A 182 7.54 4.19 14.59
N PRO A 183 7.95 5.45 14.54
CA PRO A 183 7.07 6.59 14.24
C PRO A 183 6.33 6.45 12.90
N LEU A 184 6.99 5.95 11.85
CA LEU A 184 6.36 5.72 10.54
C LEU A 184 5.21 4.71 10.67
N LEU A 185 5.42 3.56 11.31
CA LEU A 185 4.36 2.56 11.53
C LEU A 185 3.18 3.16 12.29
N GLN A 186 3.46 3.90 13.38
CA GLN A 186 2.42 4.54 14.17
C GLN A 186 1.61 5.55 13.35
N ALA A 187 2.28 6.33 12.51
CA ALA A 187 1.61 7.30 11.65
C ALA A 187 0.72 6.60 10.61
N VAL A 188 1.25 5.59 9.91
CA VAL A 188 0.47 4.84 8.91
C VAL A 188 -0.76 4.18 9.55
N LEU A 189 -0.61 3.54 10.71
CA LEU A 189 -1.71 2.87 11.38
C LEU A 189 -2.79 3.85 11.86
N ARG A 190 -2.43 5.05 12.32
CA ARG A 190 -3.41 6.09 12.70
C ARG A 190 -4.17 6.65 11.50
N GLU A 191 -3.48 6.94 10.39
CA GLU A 191 -4.12 7.40 9.16
C GLU A 191 -5.06 6.31 8.60
N LEU A 192 -4.61 5.05 8.63
CA LEU A 192 -5.39 3.90 8.17
C LEU A 192 -6.66 3.69 9.02
N GLU A 193 -6.54 3.77 10.35
CA GLU A 193 -7.68 3.70 11.26
C GLU A 193 -8.70 4.81 10.97
N HIS A 194 -8.22 6.05 10.81
CA HIS A 194 -9.06 7.21 10.51
C HIS A 194 -9.84 7.01 9.20
N ASP A 195 -9.14 6.73 8.11
CA ASP A 195 -9.77 6.60 6.79
C ASP A 195 -10.68 5.36 6.71
N TYR A 196 -10.25 4.22 7.29
CA TYR A 196 -11.05 3.00 7.32
C TYR A 196 -12.35 3.16 8.13
N THR A 197 -12.28 3.82 9.28
CA THR A 197 -13.43 4.05 10.12
C THR A 197 -14.45 4.96 9.43
N ALA A 198 -13.99 6.03 8.78
CA ALA A 198 -14.84 6.94 8.02
C ALA A 198 -15.49 6.24 6.81
N TRP A 199 -14.69 5.45 6.05
CA TRP A 199 -15.19 4.70 4.90
C TRP A 199 -16.20 3.62 5.30
N ARG A 200 -15.96 2.90 6.40
CA ARG A 200 -16.88 1.89 6.91
C ARG A 200 -18.17 2.53 7.43
N ALA A 201 -18.11 3.69 8.12
CA ALA A 201 -19.28 4.43 8.57
C ALA A 201 -20.16 4.93 7.40
N ALA A 202 -19.55 5.14 6.22
CA ALA A 202 -20.23 5.45 4.98
C ALA A 202 -20.65 4.17 4.18
N GLU A 203 -20.75 3.01 4.85
CA GLU A 203 -21.09 1.73 4.22
C GLU A 203 -20.21 1.38 3.02
N GLY A 204 -18.95 1.82 3.06
CA GLY A 204 -17.97 1.63 2.00
C GLY A 204 -18.15 2.56 0.79
N ASP A 205 -18.95 3.60 0.89
CA ASP A 205 -19.12 4.57 -0.17
C ASP A 205 -17.92 5.54 -0.22
N PRO A 206 -17.12 5.50 -1.33
CA PRO A 206 -15.93 6.33 -1.43
C PRO A 206 -16.23 7.81 -1.70
N GLU A 207 -17.44 8.15 -2.20
CA GLU A 207 -17.86 9.55 -2.39
C GLU A 207 -18.31 10.13 -1.06
N VAL A 208 -19.20 9.44 -0.34
CA VAL A 208 -19.73 9.89 0.96
C VAL A 208 -18.62 10.04 1.98
N SER A 209 -17.67 9.12 2.03
CA SER A 209 -16.48 9.21 2.91
C SER A 209 -15.44 10.23 2.44
N GLY A 210 -15.55 10.76 1.22
CA GLY A 210 -14.57 11.64 0.60
C GLY A 210 -13.28 10.95 0.15
N LEU A 211 -13.19 9.63 0.29
CA LEU A 211 -12.00 8.84 -0.02
C LEU A 211 -11.63 8.93 -1.51
N ARG A 212 -12.63 8.90 -2.41
CA ARG A 212 -12.40 8.98 -3.85
C ARG A 212 -11.69 10.26 -4.27
N ARG A 213 -12.10 11.40 -3.71
CA ARG A 213 -11.47 12.69 -3.98
C ARG A 213 -10.01 12.70 -3.52
N VAL A 214 -9.76 12.27 -2.27
CA VAL A 214 -8.41 12.24 -1.71
C VAL A 214 -7.49 11.28 -2.47
N TYR A 215 -8.02 10.12 -2.87
CA TYR A 215 -7.29 9.18 -3.71
C TYR A 215 -6.93 9.79 -5.06
N ALA A 216 -7.90 10.43 -5.74
CA ALA A 216 -7.67 11.06 -7.04
C ALA A 216 -6.61 12.17 -6.98
N GLU A 217 -6.62 13.00 -5.93
CA GLU A 217 -5.62 14.06 -5.70
C GLU A 217 -4.21 13.49 -5.46
N SER A 218 -4.10 12.27 -4.93
CA SER A 218 -2.83 11.61 -4.63
C SER A 218 -2.35 10.64 -5.71
N CYS A 219 -3.18 10.32 -6.71
CA CYS A 219 -2.92 9.25 -7.67
C CYS A 219 -2.25 9.78 -8.95
N ASP A 220 -0.98 9.44 -9.14
CA ASP A 220 -0.20 9.79 -10.33
C ASP A 220 -0.68 9.09 -11.60
N THR A 221 -1.54 8.07 -11.49
CA THR A 221 -2.08 7.34 -12.66
C THR A 221 -3.21 8.10 -13.33
N ILE A 222 -4.06 8.79 -12.57
CA ILE A 222 -5.23 9.53 -13.10
C ILE A 222 -4.75 10.72 -13.93
N GLY A 223 -5.33 10.89 -15.11
CA GLY A 223 -4.95 11.92 -16.09
C GLY A 223 -3.77 11.51 -16.99
N ARG A 224 -3.23 10.30 -16.84
CA ARG A 224 -2.12 9.82 -17.68
C ARG A 224 -2.61 8.89 -18.77
N SER A 225 -1.88 8.91 -19.91
CA SER A 225 -1.95 7.82 -20.88
C SER A 225 -1.35 6.56 -20.28
N VAL A 226 -2.11 5.47 -20.32
CA VAL A 226 -1.75 4.18 -19.71
C VAL A 226 -1.88 3.04 -20.70
N ARG A 227 -1.09 2.00 -20.46
CA ARG A 227 -1.30 0.66 -21.01
C ARG A 227 -1.59 -0.28 -19.85
N VAL A 228 -2.74 -0.90 -19.90
CA VAL A 228 -3.19 -1.85 -18.88
C VAL A 228 -3.14 -3.24 -19.46
N GLN A 229 -2.30 -4.09 -18.90
CA GLN A 229 -2.28 -5.50 -19.23
C GLN A 229 -3.49 -6.17 -18.58
N LEU A 230 -4.37 -6.72 -19.39
CA LEU A 230 -5.56 -7.44 -18.97
C LEU A 230 -5.30 -8.96 -18.94
N PRO A 231 -6.14 -9.73 -18.23
CA PRO A 231 -6.10 -11.20 -18.31
C PRO A 231 -6.25 -11.69 -19.76
N GLY A 232 -5.47 -12.72 -20.13
CA GLY A 232 -5.48 -13.28 -21.50
C GLY A 232 -4.66 -12.48 -22.51
N ASP A 233 -3.61 -11.79 -22.04
CA ASP A 233 -2.66 -11.02 -22.86
C ASP A 233 -3.25 -9.85 -23.65
N ALA A 234 -4.49 -9.48 -23.40
CA ALA A 234 -5.11 -8.30 -23.98
C ALA A 234 -4.51 -7.03 -23.37
N VAL A 235 -4.35 -5.98 -24.19
CA VAL A 235 -3.83 -4.68 -23.74
C VAL A 235 -4.90 -3.62 -24.02
N LEU A 236 -5.25 -2.86 -22.99
CA LEU A 236 -6.07 -1.67 -23.08
C LEU A 236 -5.16 -0.44 -23.04
N ALA A 237 -5.11 0.33 -24.13
CA ALA A 237 -4.43 1.62 -24.18
C ALA A 237 -5.47 2.75 -24.13
N GLY A 238 -5.16 3.81 -23.36
CA GLY A 238 -6.06 4.94 -23.21
C GLY A 238 -5.64 5.89 -22.09
N GLU A 239 -6.52 6.82 -21.76
CA GLU A 239 -6.36 7.75 -20.64
C GLU A 239 -7.02 7.18 -19.38
N ALA A 240 -6.31 7.16 -18.27
CA ALA A 240 -6.87 6.84 -16.95
C ALA A 240 -7.68 8.05 -16.46
N VAL A 241 -9.01 7.96 -16.48
CA VAL A 241 -9.89 9.10 -16.17
C VAL A 241 -10.38 9.12 -14.73
N GLY A 242 -10.17 8.03 -13.97
CA GLY A 242 -10.58 7.98 -12.57
C GLY A 242 -10.60 6.57 -11.99
N VAL A 243 -11.19 6.46 -10.80
CA VAL A 243 -11.47 5.20 -10.10
C VAL A 243 -12.96 5.16 -9.78
N ASP A 244 -13.62 4.04 -10.03
CA ASP A 244 -15.07 3.92 -9.81
C ASP A 244 -15.44 3.57 -8.36
N ALA A 245 -16.72 3.35 -8.10
CA ALA A 245 -17.25 3.05 -6.77
C ALA A 245 -16.71 1.74 -6.17
N ASP A 246 -16.20 0.82 -6.99
CA ASP A 246 -15.64 -0.47 -6.58
C ASP A 246 -14.10 -0.47 -6.49
N GLY A 247 -13.44 0.69 -6.73
CA GLY A 247 -11.98 0.81 -6.70
C GLY A 247 -11.30 0.41 -8.01
N ARG A 248 -12.06 0.22 -9.11
CA ARG A 248 -11.53 -0.15 -10.40
C ARG A 248 -11.04 1.09 -11.16
N LEU A 249 -9.90 0.96 -11.86
CA LEU A 249 -9.42 2.03 -12.74
C LEU A 249 -10.35 2.20 -13.92
N VAL A 250 -10.78 3.41 -14.19
CA VAL A 250 -11.58 3.75 -15.37
C VAL A 250 -10.66 4.30 -16.45
N VAL A 251 -10.64 3.62 -17.59
CA VAL A 251 -9.80 3.99 -18.74
C VAL A 251 -10.68 4.36 -19.92
N ARG A 252 -10.44 5.53 -20.49
CA ARG A 252 -11.02 5.96 -21.77
C ARG A 252 -10.12 5.45 -22.90
N PRO A 253 -10.58 4.52 -23.75
CA PRO A 253 -9.76 3.93 -24.81
C PRO A 253 -9.32 4.95 -25.86
N ASP A 254 -8.07 4.86 -26.33
CA ASP A 254 -7.54 5.70 -27.43
C ASP A 254 -8.34 5.52 -28.74
N GLY A 255 -8.89 4.32 -28.96
CA GLY A 255 -9.71 3.99 -30.14
C GLY A 255 -11.15 4.55 -30.11
N GLY A 256 -11.50 5.30 -29.05
CA GLY A 256 -12.87 5.74 -28.82
C GLY A 256 -13.76 4.65 -28.23
N GLY A 257 -15.01 4.98 -27.91
CA GLY A 257 -15.97 4.07 -27.29
C GLY A 257 -16.26 4.45 -25.84
N ALA A 258 -16.95 3.55 -25.13
CA ALA A 258 -17.29 3.74 -23.72
C ALA A 258 -16.06 3.55 -22.82
N ASP A 259 -16.02 4.27 -21.70
CA ASP A 259 -15.01 4.10 -20.66
C ASP A 259 -15.04 2.65 -20.11
N VAL A 260 -13.88 2.06 -19.87
CA VAL A 260 -13.71 0.66 -19.44
C VAL A 260 -13.21 0.63 -17.99
N ALA A 261 -13.97 -0.05 -17.11
CA ALA A 261 -13.55 -0.26 -15.72
C ALA A 261 -12.69 -1.53 -15.59
N VAL A 262 -11.47 -1.38 -15.08
CA VAL A 262 -10.47 -2.44 -14.93
C VAL A 262 -10.32 -2.78 -13.44
N ALA A 263 -10.66 -4.02 -13.07
CA ALA A 263 -10.58 -4.49 -11.67
C ALA A 263 -9.18 -4.93 -11.24
N ALA A 264 -8.39 -5.44 -12.21
CA ALA A 264 -7.02 -5.90 -11.99
C ALA A 264 -6.22 -5.73 -13.27
N GLY A 265 -4.92 -5.48 -13.15
CA GLY A 265 -4.00 -5.38 -14.27
C GLY A 265 -2.71 -4.69 -13.86
N ASP A 266 -1.66 -4.89 -14.65
CA ASP A 266 -0.44 -4.11 -14.57
C ASP A 266 -0.59 -2.83 -15.39
N VAL A 267 -0.47 -1.70 -14.71
CA VAL A 267 -0.54 -0.38 -15.36
C VAL A 267 0.86 0.11 -15.65
N VAL A 268 1.12 0.36 -16.93
CA VAL A 268 2.32 1.05 -17.38
C VAL A 268 1.94 2.46 -17.81
N HIS A 269 2.55 3.48 -17.19
CA HIS A 269 2.40 4.86 -17.66
C HIS A 269 3.14 5.03 -18.99
N VAL A 270 2.44 5.49 -20.00
CA VAL A 270 3.07 5.81 -21.29
C VAL A 270 3.79 7.15 -21.12
N ARG A 271 5.13 7.15 -21.31
CA ARG A 271 5.88 8.40 -21.35
C ARG A 271 5.56 9.11 -22.67
N PRO A 272 5.36 10.45 -22.69
CA PRO A 272 5.32 11.19 -23.94
C PRO A 272 6.62 10.87 -24.71
N GLY A 273 6.48 10.42 -25.96
CA GLY A 273 7.64 10.31 -26.83
C GLY A 273 8.30 11.68 -26.98
N PRO A 274 9.60 11.74 -27.36
CA PRO A 274 10.23 13.01 -27.70
C PRO A 274 9.37 13.67 -28.80
N THR A 275 8.97 14.92 -28.55
CA THR A 275 8.25 15.73 -29.54
C THR A 275 9.12 15.78 -30.81
N PRO A 276 8.63 15.39 -31.98
CA PRO A 276 9.40 15.58 -33.21
C PRO A 276 9.65 17.07 -33.36
N SER A 277 10.93 17.45 -33.45
CA SER A 277 11.41 18.80 -33.72
C SER A 277 11.16 19.21 -35.16
#